data_f2e394bf3b391140ef604ed8e1845c0f
#
_entry.id   f2e394bf3b391140ef604ed8e1845c0f
#
_cell.length_a   1.000
_cell.length_b   1.000
_cell.length_c   1.000
_cell.angle_alpha   90.00
_cell.angle_beta   90.00
_cell.angle_gamma   90.00
#
_symmetry.space_group_name_H-M   'P 1'
#
loop_
_entity.id
_entity.type
_entity.pdbx_description
1 polymer ?
#
loop_
_entity_poly.entity_id
_entity_poly.type
_entity_poly.pdbx_seq_one_letter_code
_entity_poly.pdbx_strand_id
1 'polypeptide(L)'
;MKIVSLVFGLALAAFGVAANAHAHLQKSSPADGSVITTSPPDLVLNFSEAARLTALTIQKGNEPPQNLKPLPTTAAQQIAVPLPALTPGTYSVSWRVLSGDGHVMAGTLHFTLSADHAADHPAQH
;
A
#
# COMPACT_ATOMS: atom_id res chain seq x y z
N MET A 1 -15.23 26.33 -57.41
CA MET A 1 -15.01 26.03 -56.98
C MET A 1 -14.93 25.55 -56.06
N LYS A 2 -14.81 25.23 -55.36
CA LYS A 2 -14.71 24.89 -54.55
C LYS A 2 -14.22 24.35 -53.68
N ILE A 3 -14.15 24.18 -52.98
CA ILE A 3 -13.74 23.82 -52.19
C ILE A 3 -13.62 23.15 -51.35
N VAL A 4 -13.49 22.88 -50.76
CA VAL A 4 -13.37 22.42 -49.99
C VAL A 4 -13.06 21.99 -49.11
N SER A 5 -12.92 21.78 -48.53
CA SER A 5 -12.64 21.57 -47.62
C SER A 5 -12.45 20.79 -46.84
N LEU A 6 -12.28 20.54 -46.19
CA LEU A 6 -12.02 19.98 -45.43
C LEU A 6 -11.73 19.56 -44.45
N VAL A 7 -11.71 19.34 -43.86
CA VAL A 7 -11.53 19.09 -42.94
C VAL A 7 -11.37 18.32 -42.22
N PHE A 8 -11.18 18.10 -41.56
CA PHE A 8 -10.94 17.54 -40.82
C PHE A 8 -10.73 17.10 -39.85
N GLY A 9 -10.71 16.86 -39.37
CA GLY A 9 -10.63 16.55 -38.46
C GLY A 9 -10.27 16.06 -37.75
N LEU A 10 -10.06 15.88 -36.97
CA LEU A 10 -9.64 15.57 -36.13
C LEU A 10 -9.46 14.78 -35.36
N ALA A 11 -9.43 14.55 -34.91
CA ALA A 11 -9.29 13.93 -34.26
C ALA A 11 -8.98 13.58 -33.32
N LEU A 12 -8.80 13.55 -32.60
CA LEU A 12 -8.50 13.33 -31.63
C LEU A 12 -8.23 12.59 -30.86
N ALA A 13 -8.07 12.41 -30.40
CA ALA A 13 -7.67 11.83 -29.80
C ALA A 13 -7.71 11.44 -28.72
N ALA A 14 -7.70 11.35 -28.24
CA ALA A 14 -7.95 11.14 -27.20
C ALA A 14 -7.42 10.16 -26.52
N PHE A 15 -7.10 9.96 -25.96
CA PHE A 15 -6.60 9.16 -25.40
C PHE A 15 -6.48 8.97 -24.39
N GLY A 16 -6.43 8.84 -23.97
CA GLY A 16 -6.34 8.62 -23.19
C GLY A 16 -6.02 8.17 -22.27
N VAL A 17 -5.95 8.12 -21.76
CA VAL A 17 -5.74 7.97 -20.75
C VAL A 17 -5.70 6.98 -20.08
N ALA A 18 -5.40 6.72 -19.79
CA ALA A 18 -5.23 5.97 -19.20
C ALA A 18 -5.40 5.47 -18.19
N ALA A 19 -5.61 5.35 -18.00
CA ALA A 19 -5.93 4.95 -17.13
C ALA A 19 -5.26 4.35 -16.26
N ASN A 20 -5.32 4.36 -15.52
CA ASN A 20 -4.92 3.85 -14.59
C ASN A 20 -5.58 2.77 -14.10
N ALA A 21 -5.69 1.70 -14.50
CA ALA A 21 -6.29 0.56 -13.93
C ALA A 21 -5.43 -0.09 -12.90
N HIS A 22 -4.35 0.50 -12.55
CA HIS A 22 -3.47 -0.07 -11.55
C HIS A 22 -3.94 0.29 -10.16
N ALA A 23 -3.92 -0.68 -9.27
CA ALA A 23 -4.20 -0.41 -7.88
C ALA A 23 -2.98 0.23 -7.25
N HIS A 24 -3.15 1.41 -6.68
CA HIS A 24 -2.08 2.05 -5.92
C HIS A 24 -2.42 2.01 -4.47
N LEU A 25 -1.42 1.86 -3.61
CA LEU A 25 -1.63 1.99 -2.18
C LEU A 25 -1.90 3.45 -1.87
N GLN A 26 -3.10 3.75 -1.40
CA GLN A 26 -3.48 5.13 -1.09
C GLN A 26 -3.18 5.47 0.35
N LYS A 27 -3.39 4.53 1.26
CA LYS A 27 -3.05 4.74 2.65
C LYS A 27 -2.97 3.40 3.35
N SER A 28 -2.35 3.41 4.51
CA SER A 28 -2.21 2.21 5.30
C SER A 28 -2.32 2.56 6.77
N SER A 29 -2.50 1.53 7.59
CA SER A 29 -2.45 1.67 9.03
C SER A 29 -1.68 0.46 9.56
N PRO A 30 -0.53 0.66 10.15
CA PRO A 30 0.14 1.94 10.40
C PRO A 30 0.50 2.65 9.10
N ALA A 31 0.49 3.98 9.15
CA ALA A 31 0.80 4.77 7.97
C ALA A 31 2.29 4.74 7.69
N ASP A 32 2.63 4.86 6.41
CA ASP A 32 4.03 4.88 6.00
C ASP A 32 4.75 6.06 6.66
N GLY A 33 5.86 5.77 7.30
CA GLY A 33 6.64 6.79 7.98
C GLY A 33 6.16 7.14 9.37
N SER A 34 5.14 6.47 9.86
CA SER A 34 4.57 6.83 11.16
C SER A 34 5.36 6.23 12.32
N VAL A 35 5.17 6.84 13.47
CA VAL A 35 5.68 6.31 14.74
C VAL A 35 4.47 6.01 15.60
N ILE A 36 4.35 4.78 16.04
CA ILE A 36 3.23 4.34 16.87
C ILE A 36 3.77 3.83 18.19
N THR A 37 2.91 3.81 19.18
CA THR A 37 3.33 3.40 20.52
C THR A 37 2.67 2.12 20.99
N THR A 38 1.72 1.61 20.21
CA THR A 38 1.01 0.39 20.55
C THR A 38 1.10 -0.57 19.38
N SER A 39 1.36 -1.83 19.67
CA SER A 39 1.41 -2.84 18.63
C SER A 39 0.03 -2.97 17.99
N PRO A 40 -0.09 -2.72 16.70
CA PRO A 40 -1.41 -2.79 16.06
C PRO A 40 -1.83 -4.24 15.87
N PRO A 41 -3.12 -4.52 16.01
CA PRO A 41 -3.58 -5.91 15.80
C PRO A 41 -3.60 -6.31 14.34
N ASP A 42 -3.77 -5.34 13.45
CA ASP A 42 -3.86 -5.61 12.02
C ASP A 42 -3.07 -4.62 11.23
N LEU A 43 -2.62 -5.06 10.08
CA LEU A 43 -2.10 -4.18 9.06
C LEU A 43 -3.24 -3.94 8.08
N VAL A 44 -3.57 -2.69 7.82
CA VAL A 44 -4.64 -2.34 6.89
C VAL A 44 -4.05 -1.61 5.71
N LEU A 45 -4.36 -2.10 4.51
CA LEU A 45 -3.89 -1.49 3.27
C LEU A 45 -5.10 -1.07 2.46
N ASN A 46 -5.10 0.19 2.05
CA ASN A 46 -6.18 0.74 1.23
C ASN A 46 -5.64 1.08 -0.15
N PHE A 47 -6.21 0.44 -1.15
CA PHE A 47 -5.78 0.65 -2.53
C PHE A 47 -6.81 1.45 -3.30
N SER A 48 -6.38 2.06 -4.37
CA SER A 48 -7.28 2.85 -5.21
C SER A 48 -8.32 1.99 -5.93
N GLU A 49 -8.01 0.72 -6.12
CA GLU A 49 -8.92 -0.23 -6.77
C GLU A 49 -8.77 -1.56 -6.08
N ALA A 50 -9.73 -2.43 -6.29
CA ALA A 50 -9.67 -3.75 -5.71
C ALA A 50 -8.45 -4.51 -6.21
N ALA A 51 -7.76 -5.16 -5.33
CA ALA A 51 -6.57 -5.93 -5.64
C ALA A 51 -6.50 -7.12 -4.70
N ARG A 52 -5.83 -8.16 -5.15
CA ARG A 52 -5.66 -9.36 -4.33
C ARG A 52 -4.22 -9.41 -3.84
N LEU A 53 -4.07 -9.53 -2.55
CA LEU A 53 -2.74 -9.57 -1.94
C LEU A 53 -2.12 -10.94 -2.20
N THR A 54 -0.95 -10.95 -2.82
CA THR A 54 -0.30 -12.20 -3.17
C THR A 54 0.94 -12.47 -2.33
N ALA A 55 1.50 -11.43 -1.70
CA ALA A 55 2.63 -11.61 -0.80
C ALA A 55 2.66 -10.45 0.18
N LEU A 56 3.07 -10.74 1.38
CA LEU A 56 3.19 -9.73 2.42
C LEU A 56 4.21 -10.19 3.43
N THR A 57 5.24 -9.38 3.62
CA THR A 57 6.28 -9.68 4.59
C THR A 57 6.50 -8.49 5.49
N ILE A 58 6.98 -8.76 6.69
CA ILE A 58 7.36 -7.73 7.64
C ILE A 58 8.77 -8.03 8.11
N GLN A 59 9.57 -7.00 8.23
CA GLN A 59 10.96 -7.14 8.65
C GLN A 59 11.25 -6.10 9.71
N LYS A 60 11.80 -6.55 10.83
CA LYS A 60 12.20 -5.64 11.89
C LYS A 60 13.68 -5.38 11.76
N GLY A 61 14.06 -4.12 11.51
CA GLY A 61 15.45 -3.74 11.35
C GLY A 61 16.10 -4.60 10.28
N ASN A 62 17.17 -5.25 10.65
CA ASN A 62 17.92 -6.13 9.75
C ASN A 62 17.65 -7.60 9.99
N GLU A 63 16.65 -7.90 10.79
CA GLU A 63 16.31 -9.29 11.05
C GLU A 63 15.71 -9.93 9.80
N PRO A 64 15.68 -11.25 9.72
CA PRO A 64 15.07 -11.88 8.54
C PRO A 64 13.62 -11.51 8.42
N PRO A 65 13.14 -11.24 7.20
CA PRO A 65 11.74 -10.94 7.01
C PRO A 65 10.88 -12.16 7.28
N GLN A 66 9.66 -11.93 7.74
CA GLN A 66 8.72 -13.02 7.93
C GLN A 66 7.46 -12.79 7.12
N ASN A 67 6.93 -13.88 6.59
CA ASN A 67 5.69 -13.82 5.83
C ASN A 67 4.53 -13.66 6.79
N LEU A 68 3.65 -12.74 6.47
CA LEU A 68 2.41 -12.58 7.22
C LEU A 68 1.35 -13.45 6.61
N LYS A 69 0.57 -14.08 7.42
CA LYS A 69 -0.53 -14.95 6.99
C LYS A 69 -1.56 -15.07 8.09
N PRO A 70 -2.76 -15.46 7.70
CA PRO A 70 -3.18 -15.81 6.34
C PRO A 70 -3.44 -14.57 5.51
N LEU A 71 -3.28 -14.70 4.20
CA LEU A 71 -3.61 -13.63 3.28
C LEU A 71 -5.03 -13.83 2.77
N PRO A 72 -5.78 -12.74 2.60
CA PRO A 72 -7.10 -12.86 1.99
C PRO A 72 -6.98 -13.39 0.56
N THR A 73 -7.94 -14.18 0.14
CA THR A 73 -7.91 -14.78 -1.19
C THR A 73 -8.76 -14.04 -2.19
N THR A 74 -9.52 -13.05 -1.76
CA THR A 74 -10.37 -12.28 -2.64
C THR A 74 -9.82 -10.88 -2.80
N ALA A 75 -10.11 -10.27 -3.94
CA ALA A 75 -9.69 -8.90 -4.19
C ALA A 75 -10.56 -7.94 -3.40
N ALA A 76 -9.96 -6.87 -2.92
CA ALA A 76 -10.68 -5.84 -2.19
C ALA A 76 -9.87 -4.56 -2.24
N GLN A 77 -10.54 -3.44 -2.07
CA GLN A 77 -9.85 -2.16 -1.96
C GLN A 77 -9.19 -2.01 -0.60
N GLN A 78 -9.85 -2.48 0.43
CA GLN A 78 -9.30 -2.43 1.77
C GLN A 78 -8.96 -3.84 2.22
N ILE A 79 -7.72 -4.07 2.57
CA ILE A 79 -7.24 -5.38 2.95
C ILE A 79 -6.69 -5.28 4.36
N ALA A 80 -7.16 -6.14 5.24
CA ALA A 80 -6.67 -6.21 6.61
C ALA A 80 -6.03 -7.57 6.83
N VAL A 81 -4.82 -7.58 7.39
CA VAL A 81 -4.10 -8.81 7.67
C VAL A 81 -3.67 -8.76 9.12
N PRO A 82 -3.93 -9.82 9.89
CA PRO A 82 -3.52 -9.82 11.29
C PRO A 82 -2.01 -9.71 11.43
N LEU A 83 -1.58 -8.95 12.42
CA LEU A 83 -0.18 -8.82 12.74
C LEU A 83 0.12 -9.58 14.02
N PRO A 84 1.29 -10.21 14.10
CA PRO A 84 1.71 -10.75 15.38
C PRO A 84 2.02 -9.59 16.33
N ALA A 85 2.14 -9.89 17.60
CA ALA A 85 2.54 -8.89 18.56
C ALA A 85 3.94 -8.40 18.17
N LEU A 86 4.10 -7.10 18.09
CA LEU A 86 5.36 -6.49 17.69
C LEU A 86 6.06 -5.91 18.91
N THR A 87 7.37 -5.91 18.85
CA THR A 87 8.19 -5.28 19.89
C THR A 87 8.73 -3.97 19.33
N PRO A 88 9.16 -3.04 20.18
CA PRO A 88 9.66 -1.77 19.70
C PRO A 88 10.78 -1.93 18.69
N GLY A 89 10.76 -1.13 17.67
CA GLY A 89 11.75 -1.17 16.59
C GLY A 89 11.22 -0.54 15.33
N THR A 90 12.03 -0.55 14.31
CA THR A 90 11.67 -0.03 13.00
C THR A 90 11.32 -1.19 12.09
N TYR A 91 10.20 -1.06 11.41
CA TYR A 91 9.66 -2.13 10.58
C TYR A 91 9.52 -1.72 9.14
N SER A 92 9.78 -2.66 8.24
CA SER A 92 9.50 -2.53 6.82
C SER A 92 8.47 -3.57 6.45
N VAL A 93 7.46 -3.16 5.73
CA VAL A 93 6.43 -4.08 5.24
C VAL A 93 6.47 -4.04 3.73
N SER A 94 6.70 -5.19 3.12
CA SER A 94 6.74 -5.30 1.67
C SER A 94 5.50 -6.04 1.22
N TRP A 95 4.81 -5.49 0.24
CA TRP A 95 3.55 -6.04 -0.22
C TRP A 95 3.58 -6.22 -1.73
N ARG A 96 2.78 -7.16 -2.21
CA ARG A 96 2.59 -7.41 -3.63
C ARG A 96 1.14 -7.75 -3.85
N VAL A 97 0.53 -7.11 -4.82
CA VAL A 97 -0.88 -7.32 -5.12
C VAL A 97 -1.05 -7.55 -6.61
N LEU A 98 -2.10 -8.27 -6.96
CA LEU A 98 -2.52 -8.46 -8.34
C LEU A 98 -3.76 -7.61 -8.53
N SER A 99 -3.70 -6.63 -9.40
CA SER A 99 -4.85 -5.77 -9.65
C SER A 99 -5.79 -6.42 -10.63
N GLY A 100 -6.99 -5.85 -10.75
CA GLY A 100 -8.03 -6.45 -11.58
C GLY A 100 -7.70 -6.51 -13.05
N ASP A 101 -6.77 -5.69 -13.51
CA ASP A 101 -6.37 -5.71 -14.91
C ASP A 101 -5.21 -6.69 -15.16
N GLY A 102 -4.82 -7.46 -14.17
CA GLY A 102 -3.78 -8.48 -14.34
C GLY A 102 -2.36 -8.01 -14.08
N HIS A 103 -2.19 -6.77 -13.67
CA HIS A 103 -0.84 -6.27 -13.37
C HIS A 103 -0.48 -6.52 -11.93
N VAL A 104 0.80 -6.77 -11.70
CA VAL A 104 1.33 -6.95 -10.35
C VAL A 104 1.93 -5.62 -9.91
N MET A 105 1.51 -5.17 -8.73
CA MET A 105 2.05 -3.97 -8.11
C MET A 105 2.71 -4.37 -6.81
N ALA A 106 3.78 -3.70 -6.47
CA ALA A 106 4.52 -4.01 -5.26
C ALA A 106 5.01 -2.72 -4.63
N GLY A 107 5.21 -2.75 -3.34
CA GLY A 107 5.73 -1.59 -2.64
C GLY A 107 6.18 -1.96 -1.25
N THR A 108 6.70 -0.96 -0.56
CA THR A 108 7.19 -1.12 0.79
C THR A 108 6.75 0.09 1.60
N LEU A 109 6.35 -0.15 2.82
CA LEU A 109 6.09 0.94 3.75
C LEU A 109 6.89 0.71 5.01
N HIS A 110 7.10 1.78 5.76
CA HIS A 110 7.92 1.71 6.97
C HIS A 110 7.17 2.36 8.11
N PHE A 111 7.33 1.82 9.29
CA PHE A 111 6.84 2.47 10.49
C PHE A 111 7.73 2.09 11.66
N THR A 112 7.61 2.84 12.73
CA THR A 112 8.39 2.59 13.95
C THR A 112 7.42 2.38 15.09
N LEU A 113 7.65 1.32 15.85
CA LEU A 113 6.94 1.11 17.09
C LEU A 113 7.89 1.52 18.22
N SER A 114 7.53 2.56 18.93
CA SER A 114 8.36 3.00 20.02
C SER A 114 7.78 2.46 21.32
N ALA A 115 8.64 2.36 22.31
CA ALA A 115 8.20 1.85 23.59
C ALA A 115 7.17 2.79 24.17
N ASP A 116 6.09 2.19 24.70
CA ASP A 116 5.00 2.93 25.18
C ASP A 116 5.41 3.91 26.20
N HIS A 117 6.13 3.50 27.20
CA HIS A 117 6.41 4.43 28.20
C HIS A 117 7.52 5.32 27.85
N ALA A 118 8.17 5.14 26.78
CA ALA A 118 9.04 6.15 26.32
C ALA A 118 8.29 7.42 26.11
N ALA A 119 7.09 7.30 25.85
CA ALA A 119 6.30 8.45 25.66
C ALA A 119 6.06 9.15 26.92
N ASP A 120 6.22 8.44 27.95
CA ASP A 120 6.02 9.07 29.12
C ASP A 120 7.11 9.80 29.47
N HIS A 121 7.73 9.74 29.36
CA HIS A 121 8.53 10.37 29.79
C HIS A 121 8.87 11.29 29.28
N PRO A 122 8.96 11.71 29.51
CA PRO A 122 9.29 12.45 29.15
C PRO A 122 9.90 12.94 29.20
N ALA A 123 9.90 13.03 29.46
CA ALA A 123 10.39 13.48 29.44
C ALA A 123 11.08 13.75 29.60
N GLN A 124 11.10 13.52 29.91
CA GLN A 124 11.64 13.76 30.15
C GLN A 124 12.22 14.28 29.91
N HIS A 125 12.26 14.46 30.19
CA HIS A 125 12.76 15.04 30.14
C HIS A 125 13.04 15.47 30.14
#